data_ebc88d64e0e406d1b7563a3345724a7a
#
_entry.id   ebc88d64e0e406d1b7563a3345724a7a
#
_cell.length_a   1.000
_cell.length_b   1.000
_cell.length_c   1.000
_cell.angle_alpha   90.00
_cell.angle_beta   90.00
_cell.angle_gamma   90.00
#
_symmetry.space_group_name_H-M   'P 1'
#
loop_
_entity.id
_entity.type
_entity.pdbx_description
1 polymer ?
#
loop_
_entity_poly.entity_id
_entity_poly.type
_entity_poly.pdbx_seq_one_letter_code
_entity_poly.pdbx_strand_id
1 'polypeptide(L)'
;IFALTGTQVEQMHAYKKIGYYYMCCAPASLYKYFPDEKDRLNSVRNNLLWYSAPVTFNDVFDCDISIDERTIFNEALKFFPDKRVIRPGSKAWQDLRKTVNQKLRSLRDTFDELRNTMGVSCLSESDNSLLMWAHYANNHRGMCVEYDLLGINSALKFTAVPVIYSQERA
;
A
#
# COMPACT_ATOMS: atom_id res chain seq x y z
N ILE A 1 -0.15 -0.79 -2.12
CA ILE A 1 -1.16 -0.63 -1.06
C ILE A 1 -2.42 -0.23 -1.76
N PHE A 2 -3.39 -1.12 -1.73
CA PHE A 2 -4.62 -0.93 -2.48
C PHE A 2 -5.47 0.10 -1.79
N ALA A 3 -5.96 1.02 -2.60
CA ALA A 3 -6.96 1.97 -2.21
C ALA A 3 -8.15 1.25 -1.54
N LEU A 4 -8.17 1.25 -0.23
CA LEU A 4 -9.40 1.03 0.54
C LEU A 4 -10.40 2.18 0.30
N THR A 5 -10.03 3.14 -0.57
CA THR A 5 -10.70 4.42 -0.80
C THR A 5 -11.35 4.54 -2.17
N GLY A 6 -11.41 3.48 -2.97
CA GLY A 6 -12.12 3.50 -4.24
C GLY A 6 -13.60 3.13 -4.10
N THR A 7 -14.40 3.45 -5.11
CA THR A 7 -15.75 2.89 -5.25
C THR A 7 -15.67 1.38 -5.28
N GLN A 8 -16.77 0.66 -4.95
CA GLN A 8 -16.81 -0.81 -5.04
C GLN A 8 -16.37 -1.34 -6.42
N VAL A 9 -16.61 -0.56 -7.46
CA VAL A 9 -16.20 -0.87 -8.84
C VAL A 9 -14.68 -0.79 -8.98
N GLU A 10 -14.05 0.24 -8.44
CA GLU A 10 -12.58 0.41 -8.50
C GLU A 10 -11.87 -0.66 -7.67
N GLN A 11 -12.38 -0.99 -6.48
CA GLN A 11 -11.86 -2.08 -5.67
C GLN A 11 -11.97 -3.43 -6.41
N MET A 12 -13.12 -3.71 -7.04
CA MET A 12 -13.30 -4.92 -7.84
C MET A 12 -12.36 -4.94 -9.05
N HIS A 13 -12.09 -3.80 -9.68
CA HIS A 13 -11.10 -3.70 -10.76
C HIS A 13 -9.68 -3.97 -10.26
N ALA A 14 -9.31 -3.50 -9.08
CA ALA A 14 -8.02 -3.78 -8.46
C ALA A 14 -7.87 -5.28 -8.17
N TYR A 15 -8.86 -5.91 -7.52
CA TYR A 15 -8.84 -7.36 -7.27
C TYR A 15 -8.77 -8.18 -8.56
N LYS A 16 -9.47 -7.78 -9.61
CA LYS A 16 -9.38 -8.43 -10.93
C LYS A 16 -7.98 -8.29 -11.54
N LYS A 17 -7.35 -7.14 -11.42
CA LYS A 17 -5.97 -6.91 -11.90
C LYS A 17 -4.97 -7.79 -11.15
N ILE A 18 -5.11 -7.92 -9.82
CA ILE A 18 -4.26 -8.81 -9.02
C ILE A 18 -4.47 -10.26 -9.43
N GLY A 19 -5.73 -10.69 -9.53
CA GLY A 19 -6.06 -12.04 -9.98
C GLY A 19 -5.49 -12.35 -11.36
N TYR A 20 -5.61 -11.42 -12.31
CA TYR A 20 -5.03 -11.55 -13.64
C TYR A 20 -3.51 -11.62 -13.59
N TYR A 21 -2.86 -10.78 -12.78
CA TYR A 21 -1.42 -10.82 -12.59
C TYR A 21 -0.95 -12.21 -12.15
N TYR A 22 -1.57 -12.78 -11.11
CA TYR A 22 -1.20 -14.11 -10.63
C TYR A 22 -1.48 -15.22 -11.61
N MET A 23 -2.53 -15.10 -12.42
CA MET A 23 -2.90 -16.14 -13.40
C MET A 23 -2.02 -16.11 -14.67
N CYS A 24 -1.58 -14.93 -15.09
CA CYS A 24 -1.02 -14.76 -16.42
C CYS A 24 0.37 -14.11 -16.46
N CYS A 25 0.77 -13.38 -15.43
CA CYS A 25 1.92 -12.48 -15.48
C CYS A 25 2.89 -12.62 -14.29
N ALA A 26 2.49 -13.29 -13.20
CA ALA A 26 3.34 -13.37 -12.02
C ALA A 26 4.66 -14.10 -12.35
N PRO A 27 5.81 -13.49 -12.03
CA PRO A 27 7.10 -14.12 -12.26
C PRO A 27 7.29 -15.33 -11.31
N ALA A 28 8.12 -16.27 -11.69
CA ALA A 28 8.51 -17.38 -10.82
C ALA A 28 9.32 -16.89 -9.63
N SER A 29 10.14 -15.86 -9.85
CA SER A 29 11.06 -15.30 -8.85
C SER A 29 10.84 -13.80 -8.67
N LEU A 30 11.10 -13.33 -7.46
CA LEU A 30 11.18 -11.92 -7.10
C LEU A 30 12.53 -11.64 -6.44
N TYR A 31 13.01 -10.42 -6.57
CA TYR A 31 14.35 -10.00 -6.19
C TYR A 31 14.30 -8.93 -5.12
N LYS A 32 15.18 -9.03 -4.13
CA LYS A 32 15.37 -8.00 -3.12
C LYS A 32 16.81 -7.55 -3.08
N TYR A 33 16.99 -6.25 -3.18
CA TYR A 33 18.28 -5.60 -3.10
C TYR A 33 18.60 -5.23 -1.66
N PHE A 34 19.83 -5.49 -1.24
CA PHE A 34 20.30 -5.22 0.11
C PHE A 34 21.67 -4.54 0.10
N PRO A 35 21.94 -3.64 1.03
CA PRO A 35 23.31 -3.23 1.33
C PRO A 35 24.10 -4.40 1.91
N ASP A 36 25.41 -4.35 1.83
CA ASP A 36 26.36 -5.36 2.36
C ASP A 36 26.54 -5.25 3.89
N GLU A 37 25.47 -5.04 4.62
CA GLU A 37 25.46 -4.93 6.06
C GLU A 37 25.36 -6.30 6.73
N LYS A 38 26.05 -6.45 7.87
CA LYS A 38 26.12 -7.72 8.63
C LYS A 38 24.73 -8.27 8.98
N ASP A 39 23.81 -7.41 9.38
CA ASP A 39 22.47 -7.83 9.78
C ASP A 39 21.64 -8.29 8.59
N ARG A 40 21.83 -7.68 7.41
CA ARG A 40 21.21 -8.11 6.16
C ARG A 40 21.75 -9.46 5.71
N LEU A 41 23.06 -9.64 5.78
CA LEU A 41 23.70 -10.94 5.49
C LEU A 41 23.22 -12.04 6.43
N ASN A 42 23.08 -11.75 7.72
CA ASN A 42 22.57 -12.71 8.69
C ASN A 42 21.09 -13.05 8.42
N SER A 43 20.27 -12.08 8.02
CA SER A 43 18.88 -12.33 7.65
C SER A 43 18.78 -13.30 6.48
N VAL A 44 19.59 -13.08 5.43
CA VAL A 44 19.65 -14.00 4.26
C VAL A 44 20.11 -15.39 4.66
N ARG A 45 21.19 -15.50 5.46
CA ARG A 45 21.71 -16.80 5.94
C ARG A 45 20.70 -17.60 6.76
N ASN A 46 19.82 -16.90 7.49
CA ASN A 46 18.80 -17.53 8.31
C ASN A 46 17.42 -17.64 7.61
N ASN A 47 17.36 -17.43 6.30
CA ASN A 47 16.13 -17.43 5.50
C ASN A 47 15.04 -16.49 6.06
N LEU A 48 15.45 -15.33 6.57
CA LEU A 48 14.55 -14.32 7.10
C LEU A 48 14.30 -13.24 6.05
N LEU A 49 13.04 -12.97 5.75
CA LEU A 49 12.67 -11.84 4.93
C LEU A 49 12.61 -10.58 5.81
N TRP A 50 13.32 -9.53 5.39
CA TRP A 50 13.35 -8.29 6.11
C TRP A 50 12.13 -7.43 5.79
N TYR A 51 11.48 -6.96 6.84
CA TYR A 51 10.38 -6.01 6.78
C TYR A 51 10.79 -4.67 7.40
N SER A 52 10.41 -3.58 6.77
CA SER A 52 10.63 -2.22 7.26
C SER A 52 9.29 -1.57 7.58
N ALA A 53 9.23 -0.75 8.61
CA ALA A 53 8.05 0.05 8.87
C ALA A 53 7.90 1.12 7.77
N PRO A 54 6.69 1.35 7.23
CA PRO A 54 6.47 2.33 6.17
C PRO A 54 6.97 3.74 6.50
N VAL A 55 6.94 4.13 7.77
CA VAL A 55 7.45 5.42 8.24
C VAL A 55 8.96 5.61 8.03
N THR A 56 9.68 4.52 7.77
CA THR A 56 11.14 4.55 7.50
C THR A 56 11.47 4.57 6.01
N PHE A 57 10.47 4.60 5.13
CA PHE A 57 10.70 4.61 3.70
C PHE A 57 11.26 5.97 3.26
N ASN A 58 12.06 5.94 2.20
CA ASN A 58 12.67 7.13 1.62
C ASN A 58 11.66 7.99 0.85
N ASP A 59 10.59 7.43 0.35
CA ASP A 59 9.48 8.16 -0.25
C ASP A 59 8.41 8.41 0.82
N VAL A 60 8.16 9.67 1.14
CA VAL A 60 7.15 10.09 2.11
C VAL A 60 5.73 9.78 1.68
N PHE A 61 5.52 9.51 0.39
CA PHE A 61 4.22 9.12 -0.17
C PHE A 61 4.00 7.61 -0.19
N ASP A 62 5.03 6.82 0.07
CA ASP A 62 4.88 5.38 0.21
C ASP A 62 4.00 5.06 1.42
N CYS A 63 2.96 4.27 1.16
CA CYS A 63 1.97 3.92 2.17
C CYS A 63 1.18 5.12 2.73
N ASP A 64 1.21 6.27 2.05
CA ASP A 64 0.34 7.39 2.39
C ASP A 64 -1.06 7.21 1.78
N ILE A 65 -2.09 7.40 2.59
CA ILE A 65 -3.47 7.28 2.15
C ILE A 65 -4.06 8.67 2.09
N SER A 66 -4.25 9.15 0.87
CA SER A 66 -4.98 10.38 0.63
C SER A 66 -6.48 10.16 0.85
N ILE A 67 -7.05 10.90 1.80
CA ILE A 67 -8.48 10.87 2.07
C ILE A 67 -9.08 12.20 1.62
N ASP A 68 -9.84 12.18 0.52
CA ASP A 68 -10.58 13.37 0.08
C ASP A 68 -11.88 13.54 0.87
N GLU A 69 -11.86 14.52 1.78
CA GLU A 69 -13.01 14.86 2.62
C GLU A 69 -14.27 15.21 1.82
N ARG A 70 -14.10 15.85 0.65
CA ARG A 70 -15.23 16.26 -0.21
C ARG A 70 -15.92 15.05 -0.82
N THR A 71 -15.14 14.12 -1.33
CA THR A 71 -15.66 12.89 -1.93
C THR A 71 -16.41 12.08 -0.88
N ILE A 72 -15.84 11.87 0.31
CA ILE A 72 -16.49 11.10 1.38
C ILE A 72 -17.78 11.81 1.87
N PHE A 73 -17.74 13.12 2.01
CA PHE A 73 -18.93 13.86 2.38
C PHE A 73 -20.05 13.76 1.32
N ASN A 74 -19.69 13.84 0.05
CA ASN A 74 -20.64 13.70 -1.05
C ASN A 74 -21.22 12.27 -1.12
N GLU A 75 -20.40 11.25 -0.88
CA GLU A 75 -20.89 9.87 -0.78
C GLU A 75 -21.84 9.70 0.42
N ALA A 76 -21.49 10.25 1.58
CA ALA A 76 -22.36 10.23 2.76
C ALA A 76 -23.73 10.90 2.47
N LEU A 77 -23.77 11.99 1.69
CA LEU A 77 -25.01 12.64 1.28
C LEU A 77 -25.92 11.75 0.42
N LYS A 78 -25.37 10.79 -0.33
CA LYS A 78 -26.16 9.87 -1.16
C LYS A 78 -27.01 8.90 -0.34
N PHE A 79 -26.62 8.61 0.90
CA PHE A 79 -27.40 7.74 1.81
C PHE A 79 -28.64 8.42 2.40
N PHE A 80 -28.81 9.73 2.20
CA PHE A 80 -29.99 10.42 2.68
C PHE A 80 -31.05 10.52 1.57
N PRO A 81 -32.21 9.87 1.73
CA PRO A 81 -33.22 9.80 0.67
C PRO A 81 -33.89 11.13 0.37
N ASP A 82 -33.96 12.05 1.33
CA ASP A 82 -34.54 13.38 1.12
C ASP A 82 -33.48 14.48 1.22
N LYS A 83 -32.99 14.91 0.05
CA LYS A 83 -32.04 16.03 -0.07
C LYS A 83 -32.57 17.38 0.46
N ARG A 84 -33.88 17.49 0.71
CA ARG A 84 -34.48 18.71 1.27
C ARG A 84 -34.19 18.86 2.75
N VAL A 85 -33.93 17.74 3.45
CA VAL A 85 -33.61 17.74 4.87
C VAL A 85 -32.17 18.22 5.13
N ILE A 86 -31.23 17.92 4.20
CA ILE A 86 -29.83 18.28 4.34
C ILE A 86 -29.49 19.39 3.34
N ARG A 87 -29.97 20.60 3.60
CA ARG A 87 -29.61 21.79 2.81
C ARG A 87 -28.26 22.34 3.30
N PRO A 88 -27.40 22.83 2.39
CA PRO A 88 -26.19 23.56 2.78
C PRO A 88 -26.49 24.64 3.82
N GLY A 89 -25.75 24.64 4.94
CA GLY A 89 -25.99 25.61 6.03
C GLY A 89 -27.03 25.21 7.07
N SER A 90 -27.84 24.15 6.83
CA SER A 90 -28.77 23.64 7.84
C SER A 90 -28.07 23.01 9.00
N LYS A 91 -28.71 22.88 10.16
CA LYS A 91 -28.19 22.19 11.31
C LYS A 91 -27.85 20.74 10.96
N ALA A 92 -28.73 20.02 10.28
CA ALA A 92 -28.50 18.64 9.84
C ALA A 92 -27.26 18.51 8.94
N TRP A 93 -27.02 19.48 8.05
CA TRP A 93 -25.83 19.52 7.21
C TRP A 93 -24.55 19.73 8.04
N GLN A 94 -24.59 20.63 9.03
CA GLN A 94 -23.47 20.88 9.94
C GLN A 94 -23.16 19.66 10.82
N ASP A 95 -24.19 19.01 11.36
CA ASP A 95 -24.06 17.81 12.17
C ASP A 95 -23.48 16.63 11.36
N LEU A 96 -23.96 16.45 10.12
CA LEU A 96 -23.39 15.44 9.22
C LEU A 96 -21.91 15.73 8.92
N ARG A 97 -21.57 16.96 8.59
CA ARG A 97 -20.18 17.36 8.33
C ARG A 97 -19.28 17.12 9.54
N LYS A 98 -19.75 17.45 10.74
CA LYS A 98 -19.03 17.19 11.98
C LYS A 98 -18.81 15.70 12.19
N THR A 99 -19.83 14.87 11.97
CA THR A 99 -19.74 13.42 12.11
C THR A 99 -18.76 12.81 11.09
N VAL A 100 -18.84 13.23 9.82
CA VAL A 100 -17.90 12.79 8.78
C VAL A 100 -16.47 13.17 9.17
N ASN A 101 -16.23 14.43 9.57
CA ASN A 101 -14.89 14.86 9.95
C ASN A 101 -14.33 14.13 11.17
N GLN A 102 -15.16 13.80 12.15
CA GLN A 102 -14.76 12.98 13.30
C GLN A 102 -14.36 11.57 12.86
N LYS A 103 -15.13 10.93 11.98
CA LYS A 103 -14.80 9.61 11.44
C LYS A 103 -13.53 9.63 10.60
N LEU A 104 -13.33 10.67 9.80
CA LEU A 104 -12.11 10.83 9.00
C LEU A 104 -10.87 10.99 9.88
N ARG A 105 -10.95 11.74 10.97
CA ARG A 105 -9.84 11.85 11.94
C ARG A 105 -9.52 10.48 12.53
N SER A 106 -10.53 9.76 13.03
CA SER A 106 -10.34 8.41 13.58
C SER A 106 -9.74 7.44 12.56
N LEU A 107 -10.11 7.53 11.29
CA LEU A 107 -9.50 6.72 10.22
C LEU A 107 -8.03 7.10 10.00
N ARG A 108 -7.70 8.39 9.95
CA ARG A 108 -6.30 8.86 9.83
C ARG A 108 -5.46 8.34 10.99
N ASP A 109 -5.93 8.48 12.22
CA ASP A 109 -5.23 7.98 13.41
C ASP A 109 -4.98 6.47 13.31
N THR A 110 -5.98 5.70 12.85
CA THR A 110 -5.84 4.26 12.62
C THR A 110 -4.81 3.94 11.54
N PHE A 111 -4.78 4.69 10.44
CA PHE A 111 -3.80 4.49 9.38
C PHE A 111 -2.38 4.87 9.82
N ASP A 112 -2.24 5.93 10.61
CA ASP A 112 -0.94 6.31 11.18
C ASP A 112 -0.43 5.24 12.16
N GLU A 113 -1.30 4.66 12.95
CA GLU A 113 -0.95 3.52 13.80
C GLU A 113 -0.54 2.29 12.98
N LEU A 114 -1.28 1.97 11.92
CA LEU A 114 -0.94 0.89 11.00
C LEU A 114 0.43 1.10 10.34
N ARG A 115 0.72 2.31 9.86
CA ARG A 115 2.02 2.65 9.25
C ARG A 115 3.20 2.46 10.22
N ASN A 116 2.96 2.65 11.52
CA ASN A 116 3.97 2.45 12.55
C ASN A 116 4.15 0.98 12.97
N THR A 117 3.11 0.17 12.86
CA THR A 117 3.08 -1.20 13.38
C THR A 117 3.23 -2.27 12.31
N MET A 118 2.86 -1.98 11.07
CA MET A 118 2.98 -2.94 9.97
C MET A 118 4.42 -2.99 9.41
N GLY A 119 4.82 -4.17 8.97
CA GLY A 119 6.04 -4.37 8.22
C GLY A 119 5.74 -4.56 6.73
N VAL A 120 6.49 -3.87 5.89
CA VAL A 120 6.40 -3.99 4.43
C VAL A 120 7.75 -4.43 3.88
N SER A 121 7.73 -5.42 3.00
CA SER A 121 8.91 -5.85 2.24
C SER A 121 8.65 -5.66 0.76
N CYS A 122 9.37 -4.72 0.14
CA CYS A 122 9.28 -4.48 -1.30
C CYS A 122 10.23 -5.43 -2.04
N LEU A 123 9.74 -6.01 -3.11
CA LEU A 123 10.47 -6.92 -4.00
C LEU A 123 10.39 -6.36 -5.43
N SER A 124 11.36 -6.70 -6.25
CA SER A 124 11.45 -6.32 -7.66
C SER A 124 11.25 -7.54 -8.55
N GLU A 125 10.71 -7.36 -9.74
CA GLU A 125 10.67 -8.41 -10.77
C GLU A 125 11.99 -8.53 -11.56
N SER A 126 12.94 -7.64 -11.32
CA SER A 126 14.22 -7.59 -12.03
C SER A 126 15.39 -7.59 -11.05
N ASP A 127 16.43 -8.34 -11.41
CA ASP A 127 17.71 -8.45 -10.71
C ASP A 127 18.79 -7.50 -11.28
N ASN A 128 18.54 -6.88 -12.43
CA ASN A 128 19.53 -6.10 -13.19
C ASN A 128 19.19 -4.60 -13.31
N SER A 129 18.26 -4.08 -12.50
CA SER A 129 17.91 -2.67 -12.51
C SER A 129 19.03 -1.82 -11.92
N LEU A 130 19.71 -1.02 -12.75
CA LEU A 130 20.78 -0.11 -12.30
C LEU A 130 20.31 0.85 -11.22
N LEU A 131 19.05 1.32 -11.32
CA LEU A 131 18.44 2.21 -10.32
C LEU A 131 18.29 1.51 -8.96
N MET A 132 17.81 0.27 -8.96
CA MET A 132 17.68 -0.52 -7.74
C MET A 132 19.04 -0.84 -7.12
N TRP A 133 20.04 -1.17 -7.92
CA TRP A 133 21.42 -1.37 -7.46
C TRP A 133 22.01 -0.10 -6.84
N ALA A 134 21.75 1.06 -7.45
CA ALA A 134 22.25 2.32 -6.91
C ALA A 134 21.60 2.69 -5.56
N HIS A 135 20.26 2.58 -5.46
CA HIS A 135 19.52 3.05 -4.30
C HIS A 135 19.48 2.07 -3.14
N TYR A 136 19.37 0.75 -3.42
CA TYR A 136 19.09 -0.25 -2.39
C TYR A 136 20.25 -1.21 -2.11
N ALA A 137 21.27 -1.24 -2.98
CA ALA A 137 22.43 -2.10 -2.85
C ALA A 137 23.73 -1.29 -2.59
N ASN A 138 23.68 -0.30 -1.73
CA ASN A 138 24.83 0.49 -1.31
C ASN A 138 25.71 0.99 -2.48
N ASN A 139 25.08 1.67 -3.47
CA ASN A 139 25.77 2.13 -4.68
C ASN A 139 26.52 1.00 -5.41
N HIS A 140 25.81 -0.05 -5.77
CA HIS A 140 26.32 -1.24 -6.50
C HIS A 140 27.33 -2.12 -5.72
N ARG A 141 27.43 -1.95 -4.39
CA ARG A 141 28.36 -2.75 -3.55
C ARG A 141 27.65 -3.84 -2.74
N GLY A 142 26.34 -3.83 -2.74
CA GLY A 142 25.50 -4.76 -1.99
C GLY A 142 25.24 -6.07 -2.72
N MET A 143 24.10 -6.65 -2.44
CA MET A 143 23.68 -7.93 -2.99
C MET A 143 22.23 -7.85 -3.48
N CYS A 144 21.90 -8.72 -4.43
CA CYS A 144 20.54 -8.98 -4.86
C CYS A 144 20.22 -10.44 -4.57
N VAL A 145 19.14 -10.68 -3.85
CA VAL A 145 18.72 -12.03 -3.45
C VAL A 145 17.47 -12.40 -4.21
N GLU A 146 17.49 -13.55 -4.84
CA GLU A 146 16.35 -14.14 -5.53
C GLU A 146 15.50 -14.93 -4.54
N TYR A 147 14.20 -14.74 -4.63
CA TYR A 147 13.20 -15.46 -3.85
C TYR A 147 12.21 -16.14 -4.78
N ASP A 148 11.94 -17.41 -4.55
CA ASP A 148 10.84 -18.12 -5.20
C ASP A 148 9.48 -17.56 -4.71
N LEU A 149 8.67 -17.07 -5.61
CA LEU A 149 7.39 -16.43 -5.29
C LEU A 149 6.42 -17.42 -4.64
N LEU A 150 6.36 -18.65 -5.11
CA LEU A 150 5.50 -19.68 -4.53
C LEU A 150 5.97 -20.07 -3.14
N GLY A 151 7.28 -20.18 -2.95
CA GLY A 151 7.89 -20.46 -1.65
C GLY A 151 7.61 -19.35 -0.64
N ILE A 152 7.75 -18.06 -1.03
CA ILE A 152 7.40 -16.92 -0.17
C ILE A 152 5.93 -16.97 0.22
N ASN A 153 5.01 -17.08 -0.74
CA ASN A 153 3.58 -17.09 -0.48
C ASN A 153 3.18 -18.26 0.45
N SER A 154 3.78 -19.43 0.26
CA SER A 154 3.54 -20.59 1.10
C SER A 154 4.09 -20.40 2.53
N ALA A 155 5.34 -19.96 2.65
CA ALA A 155 6.01 -19.81 3.94
C ALA A 155 5.39 -18.72 4.82
N LEU A 156 5.02 -17.60 4.22
CA LEU A 156 4.49 -16.44 4.95
C LEU A 156 2.98 -16.48 5.11
N LYS A 157 2.28 -17.38 4.44
CA LYS A 157 0.81 -17.41 4.35
C LYS A 157 0.22 -16.06 3.87
N PHE A 158 1.01 -15.29 3.14
CA PHE A 158 0.64 -14.04 2.51
C PHE A 158 0.83 -14.14 1.00
N THR A 159 0.14 -13.28 0.30
CA THR A 159 0.29 -13.15 -1.14
C THR A 159 1.06 -11.87 -1.41
N ALA A 160 2.22 -11.98 -2.08
CA ALA A 160 2.89 -10.81 -2.62
C ALA A 160 1.96 -10.14 -3.64
N VAL A 161 1.78 -8.85 -3.57
CA VAL A 161 0.87 -8.11 -4.47
C VAL A 161 1.64 -7.13 -5.32
N PRO A 162 1.33 -7.01 -6.63
CA PRO A 162 2.01 -6.06 -7.49
C PRO A 162 1.67 -4.63 -7.08
N VAL A 163 2.65 -3.74 -7.16
CA VAL A 163 2.42 -2.30 -7.06
C VAL A 163 1.86 -1.81 -8.40
N ILE A 164 0.69 -1.22 -8.35
CA ILE A 164 0.04 -0.64 -9.54
C ILE A 164 0.32 0.86 -9.55
N TYR A 165 1.08 1.30 -10.54
CA TYR A 165 1.32 2.72 -10.75
C TYR A 165 0.15 3.32 -11.54
N SER A 166 -0.40 4.43 -11.05
CA SER A 166 -1.43 5.22 -11.71
C SER A 166 -0.92 6.64 -11.92
N GLN A 167 -1.34 7.27 -13.02
CA GLN A 167 -1.07 8.69 -13.26
C GLN A 167 -1.97 9.59 -12.41
N GLU A 168 -3.09 9.06 -11.95
CA GLU A 168 -4.01 9.76 -11.05
C GLU A 168 -3.74 9.30 -9.62
N ARG A 169 -3.57 10.23 -8.70
CA ARG A 169 -3.60 9.92 -7.26
C ARG A 169 -5.02 9.53 -6.88
N ALA A 170 -5.13 8.38 -6.23
CA ALA A 170 -6.40 7.93 -5.66
C ALA A 170 -6.87 8.86 -4.55
#